data_ca5633f75099de25c34c3154288ecee9
#
_entry.id   ca5633f75099de25c34c3154288ecee9
#
_cell.length_a   1.000
_cell.length_b   1.000
_cell.length_c   1.000
_cell.angle_alpha   90.00
_cell.angle_beta   90.00
_cell.angle_gamma   90.00
#
_symmetry.space_group_name_H-M   'P 1'
#
loop_
_entity.id
_entity.type
_entity.pdbx_description
1 polymer ?
#
loop_
_entity_poly.entity_id
_entity_poly.type
_entity_poly.pdbx_seq_one_letter_code
_entity_poly.pdbx_strand_id
1 'polypeptide(L)' 'MKIGLIGAGRLGICLALLIERAGYDVLVSDIRDDYVSDLNEKKINTNEPDVEWYLRQTKKFEATT' A
#
# COMPACT_ATOMS: atom_id res chain seq x y z
N MET A 1 2.49 4.25 -16.00
CA MET A 1 1.03 4.10 -15.79
C MET A 1 0.73 4.10 -14.30
N LYS A 2 -0.30 4.81 -13.90
CA LYS A 2 -0.71 4.86 -12.50
C LYS A 2 -1.96 4.01 -12.30
N ILE A 3 -1.93 3.14 -11.31
CA ILE A 3 -3.04 2.24 -11.01
C ILE A 3 -3.66 2.64 -9.68
N GLY A 4 -4.97 2.88 -9.68
CA GLY A 4 -5.72 3.22 -8.48
C GLY A 4 -6.45 2.01 -7.94
N LEU A 5 -6.37 1.83 -6.62
CA LEU A 5 -7.09 0.76 -5.93
C LEU A 5 -7.96 1.38 -4.84
N ILE A 6 -9.16 0.87 -4.68
CA ILE A 6 -10.07 1.32 -3.64
C ILE A 6 -10.12 0.24 -2.57
N GLY A 7 -9.78 0.63 -1.34
CA GLY A 7 -9.70 -0.29 -0.23
C GLY A 7 -8.32 -0.92 -0.12
N ALA A 8 -7.70 -0.72 1.03
CA ALA A 8 -6.35 -1.23 1.30
C ALA A 8 -6.34 -2.23 2.44
N GLY A 9 -7.37 -3.06 2.52
CA GLY A 9 -7.41 -4.15 3.47
C GLY A 9 -6.34 -5.19 3.15
N ARG A 10 -6.37 -6.33 3.85
CA ARG A 10 -5.32 -7.33 3.72
C ARG A 10 -5.05 -7.73 2.26
N LEU A 11 -6.09 -8.02 1.50
CA LEU A 11 -5.92 -8.42 0.10
C LEU A 11 -5.54 -7.23 -0.77
N GLY A 12 -6.11 -6.07 -0.48
CA GLY A 12 -5.84 -4.86 -1.27
C GLY A 12 -4.39 -4.42 -1.16
N ILE A 13 -3.83 -4.42 0.05
CA ILE A 13 -2.44 -4.00 0.23
C ILE A 13 -1.49 -5.00 -0.43
N CYS A 14 -1.76 -6.29 -0.34
CA CYS A 14 -0.92 -7.29 -1.00
C CYS A 14 -0.93 -7.11 -2.51
N LEU A 15 -2.10 -6.88 -3.09
CA LEU A 15 -2.22 -6.65 -4.53
C LEU A 15 -1.50 -5.37 -4.94
N ALA A 16 -1.66 -4.31 -4.15
CA ALA A 16 -1.00 -3.03 -4.43
C ALA A 16 0.52 -3.19 -4.47
N LEU A 17 1.07 -3.93 -3.53
CA LEU A 17 2.52 -4.15 -3.48
C LEU A 17 3.01 -4.98 -4.67
N LEU A 18 2.24 -5.97 -5.11
CA LEU A 18 2.59 -6.75 -6.29
C LEU A 18 2.60 -5.88 -7.55
N ILE A 19 1.62 -5.00 -7.68
CA ILE A 19 1.53 -4.10 -8.84
C ILE A 19 2.70 -3.11 -8.83
N GLU A 20 3.02 -2.57 -7.67
CA GLU A 20 4.14 -1.63 -7.56
C GLU A 20 5.47 -2.31 -7.92
N ARG A 21 5.65 -3.54 -7.47
CA ARG A 21 6.86 -4.30 -7.79
C ARG A 21 6.98 -4.60 -9.28
N ALA A 22 5.86 -4.66 -9.99
CA ALA A 22 5.86 -4.85 -11.44
C ALA A 22 6.25 -3.58 -12.20
N GLY A 23 6.45 -2.47 -11.50
CA GLY A 23 6.93 -1.24 -12.10
C GLY A 23 5.89 -0.15 -12.30
N TYR A 24 4.70 -0.32 -11.74
CA TYR A 24 3.62 0.66 -11.89
C TYR A 24 3.55 1.58 -10.68
N ASP A 25 3.09 2.81 -10.92
CA ASP A 25 2.74 3.72 -9.84
C ASP A 25 1.41 3.26 -9.24
N VAL A 26 1.32 3.20 -7.93
CA VAL A 26 0.10 2.72 -7.25
C VAL A 26 -0.43 3.78 -6.30
N LEU A 27 -1.71 4.09 -6.43
CA LEU A 27 -2.43 4.96 -5.50
C LEU A 27 -3.54 4.13 -4.85
N VAL A 28 -3.50 4.00 -3.55
CA VAL A 28 -4.49 3.26 -2.79
C VAL A 28 -5.39 4.24 -2.04
N SER A 29 -6.69 4.07 -2.12
CA SER A 29 -7.65 4.90 -1.41
C SER A 29 -8.31 4.07 -0.31
N ASP A 30 -8.39 4.64 0.89
CA ASP A 30 -9.07 4.00 2.03
C ASP A 30 -9.69 5.08 2.90
N ILE A 31 -10.82 4.78 3.53
CA ILE A 31 -11.53 5.76 4.36
C ILE A 31 -10.92 5.91 5.75
N ARG A 32 -10.00 5.06 6.13
CA ARG A 32 -9.39 5.09 7.47
C ARG A 32 -8.16 5.99 7.46
N ASP A 33 -8.31 7.21 7.99
CA ASP A 33 -7.23 8.20 8.01
C ASP A 33 -5.96 7.68 8.68
N ASP A 34 -6.11 7.01 9.83
CA ASP A 34 -4.98 6.47 10.57
C ASP A 34 -4.21 5.47 9.74
N TYR A 35 -4.96 4.59 9.08
CA TYR A 35 -4.37 3.54 8.25
C TYR A 35 -3.65 4.13 7.05
N VAL A 36 -4.25 5.13 6.41
CA VAL A 36 -3.64 5.81 5.28
C VAL A 36 -2.32 6.47 5.70
N SER A 37 -2.34 7.14 6.84
CA SER A 37 -1.13 7.77 7.37
C SER A 37 -0.03 6.72 7.61
N ASP A 38 -0.39 5.58 8.21
CA ASP A 38 0.57 4.52 8.48
C ASP A 38 1.15 3.96 7.18
N LEU A 39 0.32 3.79 6.16
CA LEU A 39 0.79 3.30 4.87
C LEU A 39 1.79 4.25 4.24
N ASN A 40 1.52 5.56 4.29
CA ASN A 40 2.42 6.54 3.71
C ASN A 40 3.73 6.65 4.49
N GLU A 41 3.70 6.37 5.79
CA GLU A 41 4.91 6.34 6.61
C GLU A 41 5.60 4.99 6.56
N LYS A 42 5.07 4.04 5.79
CA LYS A 42 5.61 2.69 5.66
C LYS A 42 5.60 1.94 6.98
N LYS A 43 4.62 2.23 7.82
CA LYS A 43 4.47 1.62 9.14
C LYS A 43 3.10 0.95 9.21
N ILE A 44 3.08 -0.35 9.08
CA ILE A 44 1.84 -1.08 9.12
C ILE A 44 1.99 -2.24 10.12
N ASN A 45 1.00 -2.37 11.00
CA ASN A 45 0.97 -3.46 11.95
C ASN A 45 0.18 -4.61 11.34
N THR A 46 0.88 -5.63 10.90
CA THR A 46 0.27 -6.77 10.22
C THR A 46 0.89 -8.06 10.73
N ASN A 47 0.11 -9.15 10.64
CA ASN A 47 0.60 -10.47 10.99
C ASN A 47 1.45 -11.09 9.88
N GLU A 48 1.58 -10.40 8.76
CA GLU A 48 2.38 -10.87 7.64
C GLU A 48 3.65 -10.03 7.52
N PRO A 49 4.78 -10.49 8.04
CA PRO A 49 6.02 -9.70 8.07
C PRO A 49 6.50 -9.28 6.68
N ASP A 50 6.21 -10.08 5.67
CA ASP A 50 6.63 -9.75 4.31
C ASP A 50 5.94 -8.50 3.78
N VAL A 51 4.69 -8.26 4.18
CA VAL A 51 3.95 -7.09 3.73
C VAL A 51 4.65 -5.82 4.18
N GLU A 52 5.06 -5.75 5.45
CA GLU A 52 5.76 -4.57 5.95
C GLU A 52 7.09 -4.38 5.23
N TRP A 53 7.83 -5.46 5.01
CA TRP A 53 9.11 -5.39 4.32
C TRP A 53 8.94 -4.85 2.90
N TYR A 54 7.98 -5.37 2.14
CA TYR A 54 7.73 -4.90 0.78
C TYR A 54 7.26 -3.45 0.77
N LEU A 55 6.44 -3.07 1.73
CA LEU A 55 5.96 -1.69 1.82
C LEU A 55 7.13 -0.72 1.98
N ARG A 56 8.11 -1.07 2.78
CA ARG A 56 9.29 -0.23 2.99
C ARG A 56 10.17 -0.11 1.75
N GLN A 57 10.07 -1.06 0.85
CA GLN A 57 10.85 -1.04 -0.39
C GLN A 57 10.16 -0.27 -1.50
N THR A 58 8.92 0.14 -1.32
CA THR A 58 8.17 0.80 -2.39
C THR A 58 8.72 2.20 -2.68
N LYS A 59 8.69 2.58 -3.95
CA LYS A 59 9.10 3.92 -4.40
C LYS A 59 7.96 4.65 -5.10
N LYS A 60 6.98 3.92 -5.59
CA LYS A 60 5.86 4.46 -6.37
C LYS A 60 4.52 4.12 -5.74
N PHE A 61 4.50 4.05 -4.42
CA PHE A 61 3.29 3.72 -3.65
C PHE A 61 2.82 4.95 -2.89
N GLU A 62 1.54 5.24 -2.98
CA GLU A 62 0.93 6.36 -2.28
C GLU A 62 -0.45 5.95 -1.79
N ALA A 63 -0.83 6.40 -0.63
CA ALA A 63 -2.16 6.15 -0.06
C ALA A 63 -2.88 7.46 0.20
N THR A 64 -4.21 7.44 0.03
CA THR A 64 -5.05 8.62 0.24
C THR A 64 -6.41 8.19 0.77
N THR A 65 -7.16 9.14 1.33
CA THR A 65 -8.53 8.90 1.77
C THR A 65 -9.55 9.16 0.67
#